data_7fccca6c2890029cccb899c59af35866
#
_entry.id   7fccca6c2890029cccb899c59af35866
#
_cell.length_a   1.000
_cell.length_b   1.000
_cell.length_c   1.000
_cell.angle_alpha   90.00
_cell.angle_beta   90.00
_cell.angle_gamma   90.00
#
_symmetry.space_group_name_H-M   'P 1'
#
loop_
_entity.id
_entity.type
_entity.pdbx_description
1 polymer ?
#
loop_
_entity_poly.entity_id
_entity_poly.type
_entity_poly.pdbx_seq_one_letter_code
_entity_poly.pdbx_strand_id
1 'polypeptide(L)'
;MTTGILDALTQLFALFASGRTEKEELIGRQTASRYLRGRLSKKVVDHYLGRYDDHLNTFQLKNNSGELPEAKRLARLSTKLLRTCENINKELAHRDKCIVYLRLLEFVKVTNVHVNSVEFLNAVSSSFLLNQKDVSGIHELVNTDAPLIDAKEGIFVLTDLNDSHDSNGETGKLIGYKLANETLFLVRCFGDNTFYLNSQLIPGGTVAIMVPGSVLKGVNESRVFFSDLVRQFIDSPELPKISFTAQDISHYFSFPKDQALHQFNISEREGNLVGIMGGSGSGKSTLLDVLNGTIK
;
A
#
# COMPACT_ATOMS: atom_id res chain seq x y z
N MET A 1 -8.66 2.21 -2.89
CA MET A 1 -9.03 1.47 -1.67
C MET A 1 -10.34 0.77 -1.92
N THR A 2 -10.46 -0.48 -1.52
CA THR A 2 -11.72 -1.24 -1.61
C THR A 2 -12.73 -0.74 -0.57
N THR A 3 -14.01 -0.95 -0.84
CA THR A 3 -15.10 -0.62 0.11
C THR A 3 -14.90 -1.29 1.46
N GLY A 4 -14.47 -2.57 1.47
CA GLY A 4 -14.17 -3.31 2.69
C GLY A 4 -13.10 -2.68 3.58
N ILE A 5 -12.01 -2.14 2.99
CA ILE A 5 -10.98 -1.41 3.75
C ILE A 5 -11.56 -0.14 4.38
N LEU A 6 -12.38 0.61 3.64
CA LEU A 6 -13.00 1.84 4.15
C LEU A 6 -13.98 1.56 5.29
N ASP A 7 -14.78 0.51 5.18
CA ASP A 7 -15.71 0.07 6.22
C ASP A 7 -14.95 -0.35 7.49
N ALA A 8 -13.90 -1.17 7.34
CA ALA A 8 -13.05 -1.60 8.44
C ALA A 8 -12.40 -0.42 9.16
N LEU A 9 -11.80 0.52 8.41
CA LEU A 9 -11.17 1.71 8.97
C LEU A 9 -12.16 2.60 9.70
N THR A 10 -13.32 2.87 9.11
CA THR A 10 -14.37 3.70 9.71
C THR A 10 -14.81 3.15 11.06
N GLN A 11 -15.02 1.82 11.12
CA GLN A 11 -15.45 1.15 12.35
C GLN A 11 -14.33 1.15 13.42
N LEU A 12 -13.09 0.85 13.04
CA LEU A 12 -11.96 0.84 13.98
C LEU A 12 -11.62 2.25 14.47
N PHE A 13 -11.60 3.26 13.60
CA PHE A 13 -11.36 4.65 14.00
C PHE A 13 -12.40 5.14 15.01
N ALA A 14 -13.70 4.84 14.77
CA ALA A 14 -14.76 5.18 15.71
C ALA A 14 -14.60 4.46 17.07
N LEU A 15 -14.17 3.18 17.04
CA LEU A 15 -13.94 2.41 18.25
C LEU A 15 -12.76 2.97 19.05
N PHE A 16 -11.65 3.33 18.39
CA PHE A 16 -10.48 3.91 19.04
C PHE A 16 -10.74 5.34 19.54
N ALA A 17 -11.64 6.10 18.92
CA ALA A 17 -12.06 7.42 19.38
C ALA A 17 -13.11 7.35 20.49
N SER A 18 -13.81 6.21 20.68
CA SER A 18 -14.90 6.09 21.64
C SER A 18 -14.42 6.05 23.10
N GLY A 19 -15.25 6.52 24.00
CA GLY A 19 -15.00 6.47 25.45
C GLY A 19 -14.03 7.53 25.94
N ARG A 20 -13.94 8.66 25.24
CA ARG A 20 -13.05 9.78 25.48
C ARG A 20 -13.80 11.06 25.77
N THR A 21 -13.05 12.13 26.01
CA THR A 21 -13.60 13.48 26.10
C THR A 21 -14.13 13.94 24.73
N GLU A 22 -15.13 14.79 24.72
CA GLU A 22 -15.68 15.38 23.49
C GLU A 22 -14.59 16.00 22.58
N LYS A 23 -13.56 16.59 23.20
CA LYS A 23 -12.42 17.18 22.48
C LYS A 23 -11.61 16.10 21.71
N GLU A 24 -11.34 14.98 22.34
CA GLU A 24 -10.58 13.87 21.73
C GLU A 24 -11.38 13.18 20.62
N GLU A 25 -12.68 13.04 20.80
CA GLU A 25 -13.59 12.51 19.78
C GLU A 25 -13.65 13.43 18.55
N LEU A 26 -13.66 14.75 18.76
CA LEU A 26 -13.59 15.74 17.69
C LEU A 26 -12.28 15.62 16.92
N ILE A 27 -11.14 15.47 17.60
CA ILE A 27 -9.83 15.23 16.97
C ILE A 27 -9.85 13.95 16.16
N GLY A 28 -10.41 12.87 16.71
CA GLY A 28 -10.57 11.60 16.00
C GLY A 28 -11.37 11.75 14.72
N ARG A 29 -12.52 12.44 14.79
CA ARG A 29 -13.38 12.70 13.62
C ARG A 29 -12.68 13.57 12.56
N GLN A 30 -11.97 14.61 12.99
CA GLN A 30 -11.20 15.48 12.08
C GLN A 30 -10.07 14.69 11.38
N THR A 31 -9.39 13.81 12.12
CA THR A 31 -8.32 12.95 11.59
C THR A 31 -8.89 11.96 10.57
N ALA A 32 -10.00 11.28 10.88
CA ALA A 32 -10.71 10.42 9.95
C ALA A 32 -11.15 11.19 8.68
N SER A 33 -11.71 12.38 8.84
CA SER A 33 -12.12 13.26 7.74
C SER A 33 -10.92 13.64 6.84
N ARG A 34 -9.80 14.03 7.43
CA ARG A 34 -8.57 14.39 6.68
C ARG A 34 -8.05 13.19 5.89
N TYR A 35 -8.04 12.02 6.49
CA TYR A 35 -7.63 10.78 5.84
C TYR A 35 -8.50 10.43 4.63
N LEU A 36 -9.81 10.57 4.75
CA LEU A 36 -10.76 10.27 3.67
C LEU A 36 -10.72 11.31 2.54
N ARG A 37 -10.68 12.62 2.88
CA ARG A 37 -10.71 13.74 1.90
C ARG A 37 -9.53 13.74 0.93
N GLY A 38 -8.37 13.31 1.37
CA GLY A 38 -7.18 13.25 0.50
C GLY A 38 -7.25 12.19 -0.62
N ARG A 39 -8.29 11.33 -0.64
CA ARG A 39 -8.32 10.13 -1.49
C ARG A 39 -9.65 9.84 -2.15
N LEU A 40 -10.74 10.48 -1.72
CA LEU A 40 -12.10 10.14 -2.12
C LEU A 40 -12.89 11.40 -2.52
N SER A 41 -13.92 11.21 -3.34
CA SER A 41 -14.85 12.29 -3.67
C SER A 41 -15.65 12.73 -2.44
N LYS A 42 -16.09 14.00 -2.42
CA LYS A 42 -16.85 14.59 -1.31
C LYS A 42 -18.05 13.71 -0.89
N LYS A 43 -18.84 13.21 -1.85
CA LYS A 43 -20.00 12.36 -1.58
C LYS A 43 -19.64 11.07 -0.82
N VAL A 44 -18.53 10.45 -1.20
CA VAL A 44 -18.04 9.22 -0.55
C VAL A 44 -17.49 9.53 0.85
N VAL A 45 -16.77 10.65 1.00
CA VAL A 45 -16.30 11.12 2.31
C VAL A 45 -17.47 11.35 3.26
N ASP A 46 -18.50 12.07 2.84
CA ASP A 46 -19.66 12.35 3.67
C ASP A 46 -20.40 11.07 4.09
N HIS A 47 -20.48 10.07 3.19
CA HIS A 47 -21.06 8.76 3.50
C HIS A 47 -20.28 8.03 4.61
N TYR A 48 -18.93 7.94 4.48
CA TYR A 48 -18.11 7.23 5.48
C TYR A 48 -17.98 7.97 6.79
N LEU A 49 -18.03 9.31 6.77
CA LEU A 49 -18.11 10.10 8.01
C LEU A 49 -19.45 9.89 8.74
N GLY A 50 -20.57 9.79 8.00
CA GLY A 50 -21.85 9.42 8.60
C GLY A 50 -21.78 8.06 9.29
N ARG A 51 -21.20 7.05 8.63
CA ARG A 51 -20.98 5.72 9.23
C ARG A 51 -20.04 5.76 10.45
N TYR A 52 -19.01 6.59 10.42
CA TYR A 52 -18.14 6.82 11.58
C TYR A 52 -18.95 7.35 12.77
N ASP A 53 -19.79 8.38 12.55
CA ASP A 53 -20.63 8.96 13.57
C ASP A 53 -21.64 7.95 14.13
N ASP A 54 -22.25 7.11 13.29
CA ASP A 54 -23.17 6.03 13.68
C ASP A 54 -22.47 4.99 14.56
N HIS A 55 -21.25 4.57 14.17
CA HIS A 55 -20.46 3.64 14.98
C HIS A 55 -20.07 4.26 16.32
N LEU A 56 -19.61 5.51 16.33
CA LEU A 56 -19.24 6.21 17.55
C LEU A 56 -20.43 6.31 18.51
N ASN A 57 -21.60 6.75 18.04
CA ASN A 57 -22.84 6.81 18.80
C ASN A 57 -23.22 5.43 19.36
N THR A 58 -23.13 4.37 18.55
CA THR A 58 -23.42 3.01 19.00
C THR A 58 -22.48 2.55 20.11
N PHE A 59 -21.22 3.00 20.09
CA PHE A 59 -20.25 2.67 21.13
C PHE A 59 -20.47 3.50 22.39
N GLN A 60 -20.93 4.75 22.30
CA GLN A 60 -21.24 5.64 23.41
C GLN A 60 -22.52 5.28 24.14
N LEU A 61 -23.64 5.07 23.43
CA LEU A 61 -24.94 4.76 24.03
C LEU A 61 -24.90 3.54 24.96
N LYS A 62 -24.03 2.58 24.68
CA LYS A 62 -23.81 1.41 25.52
C LYS A 62 -22.88 1.64 26.72
N ASN A 63 -22.14 2.76 26.72
CA ASN A 63 -21.22 3.13 27.80
C ASN A 63 -21.81 4.14 28.77
N ASN A 64 -22.83 4.93 28.35
CA ASN A 64 -23.45 6.00 29.15
C ASN A 64 -24.52 5.53 30.14
N SER A 65 -24.72 4.26 30.30
CA SER A 65 -25.57 3.73 31.38
C SER A 65 -24.83 3.75 32.72
N GLY A 66 -24.69 5.00 33.29
CA GLY A 66 -24.23 5.35 34.62
C GLY A 66 -23.04 4.59 35.20
N GLU A 67 -21.97 5.29 35.51
CA GLU A 67 -20.87 4.91 36.43
C GLU A 67 -20.31 3.46 36.32
N LEU A 68 -19.98 3.03 35.12
CA LEU A 68 -19.23 1.78 35.00
C LEU A 68 -17.76 1.99 35.37
N PRO A 69 -17.22 1.15 36.28
CA PRO A 69 -15.79 1.17 36.57
C PRO A 69 -14.95 1.05 35.28
N GLU A 70 -13.84 1.75 35.22
CA GLU A 70 -12.95 1.82 34.06
C GLU A 70 -12.60 0.42 33.51
N ALA A 71 -12.31 -0.53 34.39
CA ALA A 71 -12.01 -1.92 34.02
C ALA A 71 -13.16 -2.58 33.25
N LYS A 72 -14.42 -2.33 33.63
CA LYS A 72 -15.57 -2.87 32.90
C LYS A 72 -15.77 -2.19 31.54
N ARG A 73 -15.48 -0.90 31.45
CA ARG A 73 -15.52 -0.16 30.19
C ARG A 73 -14.48 -0.70 29.22
N LEU A 74 -13.25 -0.89 29.68
CA LEU A 74 -12.16 -1.46 28.86
C LEU A 74 -12.47 -2.87 28.40
N ALA A 75 -12.99 -3.74 29.28
CA ALA A 75 -13.37 -5.09 28.90
C ALA A 75 -14.46 -5.12 27.81
N ARG A 76 -15.44 -4.19 27.87
CA ARG A 76 -16.46 -4.04 26.82
C ARG A 76 -15.86 -3.57 25.50
N LEU A 77 -14.94 -2.60 25.53
CA LEU A 77 -14.26 -2.11 24.32
C LEU A 77 -13.41 -3.20 23.70
N SER A 78 -12.64 -3.95 24.49
CA SER A 78 -11.85 -5.10 24.03
C SER A 78 -12.72 -6.17 23.37
N THR A 79 -13.86 -6.51 23.98
CA THR A 79 -14.80 -7.48 23.39
C THR A 79 -15.35 -7.00 22.04
N LYS A 80 -15.68 -5.71 21.92
CA LYS A 80 -16.14 -5.12 20.66
C LYS A 80 -15.05 -5.11 19.62
N LEU A 81 -13.82 -4.75 20.02
CA LEU A 81 -12.66 -4.76 19.15
C LEU A 81 -12.45 -6.14 18.52
N LEU A 82 -12.44 -7.19 19.34
CA LEU A 82 -12.26 -8.56 18.87
C LEU A 82 -13.36 -8.98 17.88
N ARG A 83 -14.63 -8.68 18.18
CA ARG A 83 -15.75 -8.96 17.26
C ARG A 83 -15.64 -8.20 15.95
N THR A 84 -15.20 -6.94 16.01
CA THR A 84 -14.95 -6.14 14.81
C THR A 84 -13.83 -6.76 13.97
N CYS A 85 -12.72 -7.16 14.60
CA CYS A 85 -11.62 -7.83 13.93
C CYS A 85 -12.03 -9.19 13.32
N GLU A 86 -12.87 -9.97 14.01
CA GLU A 86 -13.41 -11.22 13.46
C GLU A 86 -14.23 -11.01 12.18
N ASN A 87 -15.05 -9.96 12.14
CA ASN A 87 -15.82 -9.63 10.94
C ASN A 87 -14.90 -9.18 9.80
N ILE A 88 -13.92 -8.31 10.09
CA ILE A 88 -12.93 -7.85 9.12
C ILE A 88 -12.13 -9.04 8.55
N ASN A 89 -11.79 -10.02 9.38
CA ASN A 89 -11.06 -11.21 8.96
C ASN A 89 -11.80 -12.06 7.93
N LYS A 90 -13.15 -12.05 7.96
CA LYS A 90 -13.98 -12.77 6.98
C LYS A 90 -14.01 -12.09 5.61
N GLU A 91 -13.80 -10.78 5.58
CA GLU A 91 -14.00 -9.95 4.38
C GLU A 91 -12.69 -9.53 3.71
N LEU A 92 -11.60 -9.36 4.48
CA LEU A 92 -10.35 -8.80 3.98
C LEU A 92 -9.23 -9.84 3.83
N ALA A 93 -8.52 -9.76 2.71
CA ALA A 93 -7.27 -10.49 2.49
C ALA A 93 -6.16 -9.98 3.42
N HIS A 94 -5.09 -10.77 3.59
CA HIS A 94 -3.96 -10.44 4.46
C HIS A 94 -3.35 -9.06 4.15
N ARG A 95 -3.11 -8.77 2.87
CA ARG A 95 -2.62 -7.48 2.40
C ARG A 95 -3.48 -6.31 2.88
N ASP A 96 -4.79 -6.43 2.74
CA ASP A 96 -5.72 -5.37 3.10
C ASP A 96 -5.77 -5.14 4.62
N LYS A 97 -5.61 -6.20 5.41
CA LYS A 97 -5.48 -6.12 6.87
C LYS A 97 -4.20 -5.40 7.30
N CYS A 98 -3.07 -5.62 6.61
CA CYS A 98 -1.85 -4.85 6.84
C CYS A 98 -2.06 -3.35 6.56
N ILE A 99 -2.81 -3.01 5.50
CA ILE A 99 -3.15 -1.62 5.17
C ILE A 99 -4.05 -1.01 6.25
N VAL A 100 -5.06 -1.74 6.71
CA VAL A 100 -5.94 -1.29 7.81
C VAL A 100 -5.13 -1.05 9.07
N TYR A 101 -4.23 -1.96 9.44
CA TYR A 101 -3.36 -1.82 10.60
C TYR A 101 -2.43 -0.60 10.51
N LEU A 102 -1.77 -0.40 9.35
CA LEU A 102 -0.96 0.78 9.08
C LEU A 102 -1.76 2.07 9.33
N ARG A 103 -2.95 2.17 8.76
CA ARG A 103 -3.80 3.39 8.88
C ARG A 103 -4.31 3.61 10.30
N LEU A 104 -4.59 2.54 11.00
CA LEU A 104 -4.95 2.60 12.41
C LEU A 104 -3.79 3.10 13.27
N LEU A 105 -2.57 2.66 13.01
CA LEU A 105 -1.38 3.11 13.71
C LEU A 105 -1.11 4.62 13.45
N GLU A 106 -1.23 5.07 12.19
CA GLU A 106 -1.14 6.50 11.85
C GLU A 106 -2.23 7.32 12.56
N PHE A 107 -3.45 6.82 12.62
CA PHE A 107 -4.57 7.45 13.33
C PHE A 107 -4.25 7.61 14.83
N VAL A 108 -3.78 6.55 15.48
CA VAL A 108 -3.39 6.55 16.90
C VAL A 108 -2.26 7.54 17.15
N LYS A 109 -1.23 7.59 16.29
CA LYS A 109 -0.12 8.54 16.40
C LYS A 109 -0.59 9.99 16.33
N VAL A 110 -1.46 10.34 15.38
CA VAL A 110 -1.96 11.72 15.19
C VAL A 110 -2.91 12.15 16.30
N THR A 111 -3.73 11.24 16.78
CA THR A 111 -4.72 11.56 17.84
C THR A 111 -4.11 11.55 19.24
N ASN A 112 -2.84 11.14 19.35
CA ASN A 112 -2.09 11.04 20.63
C ASN A 112 -2.87 10.26 21.71
N VAL A 113 -3.41 9.14 21.32
CA VAL A 113 -4.33 8.34 22.11
C VAL A 113 -3.59 7.55 23.18
N HIS A 114 -4.07 7.68 24.42
CA HIS A 114 -3.46 7.22 25.66
C HIS A 114 -3.29 5.69 25.85
N VAL A 115 -2.66 5.39 26.97
CA VAL A 115 -2.19 4.17 27.66
C VAL A 115 -2.67 2.81 27.11
N ASN A 116 -3.94 2.68 26.72
CA ASN A 116 -4.49 1.39 26.24
C ASN A 116 -4.39 1.20 24.71
N SER A 117 -3.88 2.19 23.98
CA SER A 117 -3.79 2.11 22.51
C SER A 117 -2.80 1.05 22.04
N VAL A 118 -1.71 0.88 22.78
CA VAL A 118 -0.68 -0.15 22.46
C VAL A 118 -1.30 -1.54 22.63
N GLU A 119 -2.03 -1.76 23.71
CA GLU A 119 -2.71 -3.04 23.96
C GLU A 119 -3.79 -3.33 22.90
N PHE A 120 -4.54 -2.32 22.52
CA PHE A 120 -5.54 -2.46 21.45
C PHE A 120 -4.92 -2.69 20.08
N LEU A 121 -3.82 -2.01 19.75
CA LEU A 121 -3.07 -2.27 18.51
C LEU A 121 -2.48 -3.69 18.49
N ASN A 122 -1.95 -4.17 19.62
CA ASN A 122 -1.48 -5.54 19.75
C ASN A 122 -2.63 -6.55 19.60
N ALA A 123 -3.80 -6.26 20.16
CA ALA A 123 -4.99 -7.10 19.98
C ALA A 123 -5.44 -7.13 18.51
N VAL A 124 -5.39 -6.01 17.80
CA VAL A 124 -5.71 -5.94 16.35
C VAL A 124 -4.70 -6.75 15.54
N SER A 125 -3.39 -6.54 15.73
CA SER A 125 -2.37 -7.26 14.97
C SER A 125 -2.44 -8.77 15.18
N SER A 126 -2.69 -9.20 16.43
CA SER A 126 -2.88 -10.61 16.79
C SER A 126 -4.15 -11.20 16.17
N SER A 127 -5.28 -10.46 16.25
CA SER A 127 -6.55 -10.90 15.66
C SER A 127 -6.48 -10.99 14.14
N PHE A 128 -5.74 -10.11 13.48
CA PHE A 128 -5.52 -10.11 12.03
C PHE A 128 -4.51 -11.17 11.59
N LEU A 129 -3.84 -11.84 12.53
CA LEU A 129 -2.76 -12.79 12.29
C LEU A 129 -1.64 -12.17 11.45
N LEU A 130 -1.28 -10.93 11.75
CA LEU A 130 -0.20 -10.25 11.05
C LEU A 130 1.15 -10.83 11.45
N ASN A 131 2.05 -10.93 10.47
CA ASN A 131 3.42 -11.35 10.72
C ASN A 131 4.11 -10.34 11.63
N GLN A 132 4.84 -10.80 12.64
CA GLN A 132 5.54 -9.92 13.58
C GLN A 132 6.58 -9.02 12.90
N LYS A 133 7.22 -9.50 11.81
CA LYS A 133 8.13 -8.68 11.00
C LYS A 133 7.39 -7.52 10.34
N ASP A 134 6.20 -7.77 9.78
CA ASP A 134 5.38 -6.72 9.15
C ASP A 134 4.89 -5.72 10.20
N VAL A 135 4.44 -6.17 11.35
CA VAL A 135 4.04 -5.29 12.46
C VAL A 135 5.21 -4.38 12.86
N SER A 136 6.40 -4.95 13.09
CA SER A 136 7.58 -4.18 13.48
C SER A 136 8.02 -3.19 12.39
N GLY A 137 8.03 -3.60 11.11
CA GLY A 137 8.38 -2.74 9.98
C GLY A 137 7.38 -1.58 9.80
N ILE A 138 6.09 -1.83 9.97
CA ILE A 138 5.05 -0.79 9.93
C ILE A 138 5.23 0.20 11.09
N HIS A 139 5.47 -0.30 12.32
CA HIS A 139 5.71 0.56 13.48
C HIS A 139 6.94 1.44 13.28
N GLU A 140 8.04 0.89 12.78
CA GLU A 140 9.25 1.64 12.53
C GLU A 140 9.00 2.73 11.49
N LEU A 141 8.38 2.37 10.36
CA LEU A 141 8.08 3.31 9.29
C LEU A 141 7.18 4.47 9.75
N VAL A 142 6.16 4.20 10.58
CA VAL A 142 5.25 5.24 11.09
C VAL A 142 5.91 6.09 12.16
N ASN A 143 6.71 5.51 13.06
CA ASN A 143 7.23 6.22 14.25
C ASN A 143 8.58 6.91 14.03
N THR A 144 9.31 6.56 12.99
CA THR A 144 10.58 7.22 12.68
C THR A 144 10.38 8.68 12.34
N ASP A 145 11.09 9.56 13.04
CA ASP A 145 11.06 11.01 12.82
C ASP A 145 12.29 11.50 12.02
N ALA A 146 13.27 10.64 11.77
CA ALA A 146 14.49 10.96 11.04
C ALA A 146 14.88 9.85 10.07
N PRO A 147 15.53 10.19 8.94
CA PRO A 147 15.88 9.21 7.89
C PRO A 147 17.12 8.35 8.23
N LEU A 148 17.54 8.29 9.48
CA LEU A 148 18.66 7.47 9.96
C LEU A 148 18.11 6.15 10.50
N ILE A 149 17.87 5.20 9.61
CA ILE A 149 17.53 3.83 10.00
C ILE A 149 18.71 2.95 9.62
N ASP A 150 19.29 2.27 10.60
CA ASP A 150 20.16 1.13 10.33
C ASP A 150 19.38 0.11 9.50
N ALA A 151 20.00 -0.41 8.46
CA ALA A 151 19.36 -1.34 7.54
C ALA A 151 18.83 -2.56 8.31
N LYS A 152 17.52 -2.56 8.59
CA LYS A 152 16.80 -3.70 9.14
C LYS A 152 16.21 -4.52 8.01
N GLU A 153 16.01 -5.80 8.26
CA GLU A 153 15.41 -6.71 7.28
C GLU A 153 14.07 -6.16 6.73
N GLY A 154 13.98 -6.00 5.43
CA GLY A 154 12.81 -5.48 4.73
C GLY A 154 12.70 -3.96 4.66
N ILE A 155 13.54 -3.20 5.38
CA ILE A 155 13.60 -1.74 5.30
C ILE A 155 14.69 -1.32 4.32
N PHE A 156 14.38 -0.33 3.49
CA PHE A 156 15.32 0.28 2.57
C PHE A 156 15.24 1.81 2.65
N VAL A 157 16.35 2.45 2.33
CA VAL A 157 16.46 3.92 2.31
C VAL A 157 16.96 4.34 0.93
N LEU A 158 16.26 5.29 0.31
CA LEU A 158 16.70 5.96 -0.89
C LEU A 158 17.05 7.41 -0.54
N THR A 159 18.31 7.78 -0.75
CA THR A 159 18.84 9.09 -0.34
C THR A 159 18.90 10.09 -1.47
N ASP A 160 19.04 9.66 -2.72
CA ASP A 160 19.27 10.55 -3.85
C ASP A 160 18.08 10.58 -4.78
N LEU A 161 17.02 11.27 -4.35
CA LEU A 161 15.87 11.54 -5.23
C LEU A 161 16.08 12.79 -6.11
N ASN A 162 17.27 13.36 -6.10
CA ASN A 162 17.62 14.55 -6.87
C ASN A 162 18.88 14.30 -7.72
N ASP A 163 18.74 14.21 -9.01
CA ASP A 163 19.86 14.19 -10.00
C ASP A 163 20.52 15.58 -10.19
N SER A 164 20.19 16.59 -9.41
CA SER A 164 20.76 17.93 -9.54
C SER A 164 21.81 18.21 -8.47
N HIS A 165 23.02 18.48 -8.94
CA HIS A 165 24.19 18.98 -8.18
C HIS A 165 24.01 20.38 -7.57
N ASP A 166 22.81 20.76 -7.14
CA ASP A 166 22.63 22.00 -6.40
C ASP A 166 22.97 21.82 -4.92
N SER A 167 24.12 22.37 -4.57
CA SER A 167 24.85 22.20 -3.32
C SER A 167 24.21 22.83 -2.08
N ASN A 168 22.95 23.25 -2.12
CA ASN A 168 22.25 23.89 -0.99
C ASN A 168 20.81 23.39 -0.73
N GLY A 169 20.37 22.32 -1.38
CA GLY A 169 19.03 21.76 -1.14
C GLY A 169 19.10 20.49 -0.29
N GLU A 170 18.30 20.44 0.77
CA GLU A 170 18.10 19.20 1.50
C GLU A 170 17.55 18.12 0.55
N THR A 171 18.34 17.07 0.36
CA THR A 171 17.95 15.94 -0.48
C THR A 171 16.75 15.25 0.10
N GLY A 172 15.66 15.14 -0.66
CA GLY A 172 14.50 14.36 -0.26
C GLY A 172 14.92 12.91 0.01
N LYS A 173 14.56 12.41 1.16
CA LYS A 173 14.85 11.02 1.57
C LYS A 173 13.56 10.21 1.59
N LEU A 174 13.64 8.97 1.15
CA LEU A 174 12.54 8.02 1.18
C LEU A 174 12.96 6.81 2.02
N ILE A 175 12.12 6.43 2.95
CA ILE A 175 12.25 5.18 3.67
C ILE A 175 11.10 4.29 3.25
N GLY A 176 11.39 3.04 2.97
CA GLY A 176 10.39 2.07 2.59
C GLY A 176 10.52 0.76 3.32
N TYR A 177 9.41 0.05 3.41
CA TYR A 177 9.29 -1.30 3.94
C TYR A 177 8.59 -2.20 2.91
N LYS A 178 9.20 -3.35 2.61
CA LYS A 178 8.59 -4.38 1.79
C LYS A 178 7.79 -5.31 2.68
N LEU A 179 6.48 -5.40 2.49
CA LEU A 179 5.65 -6.38 3.18
C LEU A 179 6.08 -7.81 2.84
N ALA A 180 6.16 -8.64 3.87
CA ALA A 180 6.50 -10.05 3.71
C ALA A 180 5.42 -10.75 2.85
N ASN A 181 5.84 -11.57 1.89
CA ASN A 181 4.98 -12.35 1.00
C ASN A 181 3.98 -11.54 0.14
N GLU A 182 4.14 -10.21 0.07
CA GLU A 182 3.28 -9.35 -0.73
C GLU A 182 4.08 -8.54 -1.76
N THR A 183 3.48 -8.31 -2.92
CA THR A 183 4.05 -7.43 -3.95
C THR A 183 3.62 -5.99 -3.68
N LEU A 184 4.07 -5.44 -2.55
CA LEU A 184 3.67 -4.13 -2.05
C LEU A 184 4.77 -3.51 -1.22
N PHE A 185 5.02 -2.22 -1.45
CA PHE A 185 5.93 -1.41 -0.63
C PHE A 185 5.16 -0.32 0.11
N LEU A 186 5.50 -0.14 1.36
CA LEU A 186 5.09 0.99 2.18
C LEU A 186 6.22 2.00 2.13
N VAL A 187 5.96 3.25 1.76
CA VAL A 187 7.01 4.27 1.61
C VAL A 187 6.62 5.55 2.35
N ARG A 188 7.59 6.14 3.04
CA ARG A 188 7.45 7.43 3.72
C ARG A 188 8.51 8.39 3.24
N CYS A 189 8.08 9.58 2.85
CA CYS A 189 8.95 10.63 2.33
C CYS A 189 9.29 11.61 3.44
N PHE A 190 10.54 12.07 3.45
CA PHE A 190 11.08 13.04 4.41
C PHE A 190 11.72 14.21 3.67
N GLY A 191 11.77 15.37 4.32
CA GLY A 191 12.27 16.62 3.78
C GLY A 191 11.13 17.56 3.41
N ASP A 192 11.50 18.79 3.03
CA ASP A 192 10.54 19.85 2.65
C ASP A 192 9.94 19.68 1.26
N ASN A 193 10.33 18.61 0.56
CA ASN A 193 9.89 18.34 -0.79
C ASN A 193 8.47 17.76 -0.83
N THR A 194 7.70 18.21 -1.81
CA THR A 194 6.37 17.70 -2.10
C THR A 194 6.48 16.44 -2.96
N PHE A 195 5.86 15.36 -2.51
CA PHE A 195 5.86 14.09 -3.22
C PHE A 195 4.47 13.73 -3.75
N TYR A 196 4.44 13.10 -4.92
CA TYR A 196 3.22 12.64 -5.58
C TYR A 196 3.31 11.15 -5.87
N LEU A 197 2.29 10.39 -5.50
CA LEU A 197 2.12 8.99 -5.92
C LEU A 197 1.03 8.93 -7.01
N ASN A 198 1.40 8.47 -8.20
CA ASN A 198 0.47 8.41 -9.35
C ASN A 198 -0.27 9.74 -9.57
N SER A 199 0.46 10.87 -9.50
CA SER A 199 -0.05 12.24 -9.61
C SER A 199 -0.95 12.72 -8.44
N GLN A 200 -1.09 11.94 -7.38
CA GLN A 200 -1.79 12.35 -6.15
C GLN A 200 -0.78 12.80 -5.10
N LEU A 201 -1.00 13.99 -4.51
CA LEU A 201 -0.19 14.52 -3.43
C LEU A 201 -0.15 13.57 -2.25
N ILE A 202 1.05 13.27 -1.75
CA ILE A 202 1.23 12.55 -0.49
C ILE A 202 1.29 13.59 0.64
N PRO A 203 0.33 13.56 1.58
CA PRO A 203 0.40 14.45 2.74
C PRO A 203 1.64 14.15 3.59
N GLY A 204 2.32 15.21 4.08
CA GLY A 204 3.49 15.05 4.92
C GLY A 204 3.25 14.13 6.12
N GLY A 205 4.23 13.31 6.42
CA GLY A 205 4.18 12.36 7.54
C GLY A 205 3.30 11.13 7.34
N THR A 206 2.62 10.98 6.18
CA THR A 206 1.82 9.79 5.88
C THR A 206 2.64 8.75 5.09
N VAL A 207 2.31 7.48 5.28
CA VAL A 207 2.91 6.38 4.51
C VAL A 207 2.13 6.19 3.22
N ALA A 208 2.81 6.25 2.08
CA ALA A 208 2.24 5.91 0.78
C ALA A 208 2.35 4.39 0.51
N ILE A 209 1.43 3.87 -0.29
CA ILE A 209 1.37 2.45 -0.65
C ILE A 209 1.68 2.32 -2.12
N MET A 210 2.82 1.74 -2.45
CA MET A 210 3.24 1.46 -3.82
C MET A 210 2.88 0.01 -4.19
N VAL A 211 2.16 -0.12 -5.28
CA VAL A 211 1.76 -1.40 -5.89
C VAL A 211 2.33 -1.48 -7.31
N PRO A 212 2.31 -2.64 -7.99
CA PRO A 212 2.74 -2.74 -9.38
C PRO A 212 2.15 -1.63 -10.26
N GLY A 213 3.00 -0.97 -11.04
CA GLY A 213 2.63 0.19 -11.85
C GLY A 213 2.63 1.55 -11.14
N SER A 214 2.90 1.60 -9.83
CA SER A 214 3.02 2.86 -9.09
C SER A 214 4.29 3.62 -9.49
N VAL A 215 4.15 4.95 -9.55
CA VAL A 215 5.26 5.91 -9.76
C VAL A 215 5.20 6.96 -8.67
N LEU A 216 6.29 7.08 -7.92
CA LEU A 216 6.51 8.17 -6.97
C LEU A 216 7.31 9.29 -7.67
N LYS A 217 6.83 10.52 -7.60
CA LYS A 217 7.47 11.68 -8.20
C LYS A 217 7.77 12.73 -7.11
N GLY A 218 9.02 13.20 -7.06
CA GLY A 218 9.42 14.38 -6.28
C GLY A 218 9.24 15.68 -7.07
N VAL A 219 9.52 16.82 -6.46
CA VAL A 219 9.39 18.17 -7.06
C VAL A 219 10.35 18.34 -8.25
N ASN A 220 11.55 17.80 -8.15
CA ASN A 220 12.62 17.96 -9.14
C ASN A 220 12.57 16.92 -10.29
N GLU A 221 11.36 16.44 -10.62
CA GLU A 221 11.12 15.45 -11.67
C GLU A 221 11.73 14.06 -11.44
N SER A 222 12.46 13.85 -10.35
CA SER A 222 12.94 12.52 -9.97
C SER A 222 11.75 11.56 -9.83
N ARG A 223 11.89 10.39 -10.42
CA ARG A 223 10.83 9.36 -10.42
C ARG A 223 11.40 8.08 -9.85
N VAL A 224 10.65 7.49 -8.91
CA VAL A 224 10.91 6.15 -8.41
C VAL A 224 9.77 5.26 -8.88
N PHE A 225 10.08 4.32 -9.74
CA PHE A 225 9.13 3.34 -10.21
C PHE A 225 9.04 2.18 -9.23
N PHE A 226 7.89 1.53 -9.19
CA PHE A 226 7.72 0.31 -8.41
C PHE A 226 8.78 -0.76 -8.75
N SER A 227 9.16 -0.87 -10.03
CA SER A 227 10.21 -1.78 -10.52
C SER A 227 11.59 -1.50 -9.93
N ASP A 228 11.91 -0.22 -9.64
CA ASP A 228 13.20 0.15 -9.06
C ASP A 228 13.31 -0.37 -7.62
N LEU A 229 12.20 -0.30 -6.87
CA LEU A 229 12.13 -0.88 -5.54
C LEU A 229 12.23 -2.41 -5.58
N VAL A 230 11.52 -3.05 -6.51
CA VAL A 230 11.60 -4.51 -6.68
C VAL A 230 13.03 -4.95 -6.96
N ARG A 231 13.76 -4.21 -7.82
CA ARG A 231 15.16 -4.53 -8.16
C ARG A 231 16.06 -4.60 -6.93
N GLN A 232 15.87 -3.74 -5.93
CA GLN A 232 16.68 -3.76 -4.69
C GLN A 232 16.54 -5.04 -3.87
N PHE A 233 15.43 -5.78 -4.05
CA PHE A 233 15.16 -7.03 -3.35
C PHE A 233 15.39 -8.27 -4.22
N ILE A 234 15.69 -8.07 -5.50
CA ILE A 234 15.89 -9.15 -6.49
C ILE A 234 17.39 -9.46 -6.67
N ASP A 235 18.31 -8.63 -6.21
CA ASP A 235 19.76 -8.83 -6.33
C ASP A 235 20.30 -10.03 -5.51
N SER A 236 19.50 -11.08 -5.39
CA SER A 236 19.98 -12.39 -4.95
C SER A 236 20.52 -13.15 -6.16
N PRO A 237 21.78 -13.59 -6.16
CA PRO A 237 22.35 -14.38 -7.25
C PRO A 237 21.66 -15.73 -7.48
N GLU A 238 20.71 -16.10 -6.64
CA GLU A 238 19.97 -17.38 -6.67
C GLU A 238 18.62 -17.31 -7.40
N LEU A 239 18.20 -16.15 -7.92
CA LEU A 239 16.94 -16.08 -8.66
C LEU A 239 17.06 -16.83 -10.00
N PRO A 240 16.12 -17.71 -10.32
CA PRO A 240 16.09 -18.39 -11.61
C PRO A 240 15.96 -17.31 -12.69
N LYS A 241 16.92 -17.31 -13.63
CA LYS A 241 16.88 -16.40 -14.77
C LYS A 241 15.69 -16.76 -15.64
N ILE A 242 14.82 -15.79 -15.87
CA ILE A 242 13.66 -15.95 -16.75
C ILE A 242 14.15 -15.79 -18.20
N SER A 243 13.74 -16.69 -19.07
CA SER A 243 13.92 -16.58 -20.51
C SER A 243 12.59 -16.80 -21.22
N PHE A 244 12.40 -16.09 -22.32
CA PHE A 244 11.31 -16.33 -23.24
C PHE A 244 11.86 -17.07 -24.44
N THR A 245 11.34 -18.26 -24.73
CA THR A 245 11.76 -19.07 -25.86
C THR A 245 10.55 -19.50 -26.68
N ALA A 246 10.58 -19.25 -27.97
CA ALA A 246 9.62 -19.76 -28.92
C ALA A 246 10.38 -20.55 -29.99
N GLN A 247 10.01 -21.79 -30.22
CA GLN A 247 10.67 -22.71 -31.13
C GLN A 247 9.73 -23.19 -32.20
N ASP A 248 10.25 -23.35 -33.42
CA ASP A 248 9.56 -23.88 -34.59
C ASP A 248 8.23 -23.19 -34.90
N ILE A 249 8.17 -21.87 -34.66
CA ILE A 249 6.98 -21.07 -34.89
C ILE A 249 6.74 -20.89 -36.37
N SER A 250 5.56 -21.33 -36.84
CA SER A 250 5.03 -21.05 -38.16
C SER A 250 3.55 -20.73 -38.07
N HIS A 251 3.03 -19.88 -38.92
CA HIS A 251 1.60 -19.53 -38.94
C HIS A 251 1.07 -19.44 -40.36
N TYR A 252 -0.14 -19.96 -40.55
CA TYR A 252 -0.88 -19.96 -41.81
C TYR A 252 -2.26 -19.34 -41.59
N PHE A 253 -2.62 -18.34 -42.41
CA PHE A 253 -4.00 -17.87 -42.43
C PHE A 253 -4.97 -18.88 -43.06
N SER A 254 -4.47 -19.65 -44.05
CA SER A 254 -5.18 -20.77 -44.66
C SER A 254 -4.20 -21.87 -45.00
N PHE A 255 -4.18 -22.92 -44.20
CA PHE A 255 -3.29 -24.07 -44.44
C PHE A 255 -3.73 -24.88 -45.66
N PRO A 256 -2.83 -25.32 -46.56
CA PRO A 256 -1.39 -25.03 -46.60
C PRO A 256 -1.00 -23.87 -47.51
N LYS A 257 -1.96 -23.08 -48.00
CA LYS A 257 -1.77 -22.18 -49.14
C LYS A 257 -1.26 -20.78 -48.76
N ASP A 258 -1.55 -20.29 -47.55
CA ASP A 258 -1.30 -18.90 -47.16
C ASP A 258 -0.46 -18.86 -45.88
N GLN A 259 0.84 -19.08 -46.04
CA GLN A 259 1.80 -19.04 -44.94
C GLN A 259 2.18 -17.61 -44.62
N ALA A 260 1.78 -17.12 -43.43
CA ALA A 260 2.08 -15.79 -42.96
C ALA A 260 3.40 -15.69 -42.23
N LEU A 261 3.81 -16.76 -41.53
CA LEU A 261 5.11 -16.84 -40.88
C LEU A 261 5.81 -18.13 -41.26
N HIS A 262 7.03 -17.98 -41.78
CA HIS A 262 7.94 -19.10 -42.00
C HIS A 262 8.54 -19.53 -40.67
N GLN A 263 8.96 -20.80 -40.58
CA GLN A 263 9.56 -21.36 -39.39
C GLN A 263 10.71 -20.52 -38.87
N PHE A 264 10.62 -20.07 -37.60
CA PHE A 264 11.66 -19.31 -36.91
C PHE A 264 11.74 -19.69 -35.45
N ASN A 265 12.87 -19.37 -34.84
CA ASN A 265 13.16 -19.58 -33.43
C ASN A 265 13.61 -18.26 -32.81
N ILE A 266 13.18 -17.99 -31.58
CA ILE A 266 13.63 -16.86 -30.78
C ILE A 266 13.85 -17.31 -29.34
N SER A 267 14.95 -16.85 -28.74
CA SER A 267 15.21 -17.05 -27.32
C SER A 267 15.84 -15.79 -26.76
N GLU A 268 15.15 -15.19 -25.81
CA GLU A 268 15.57 -13.96 -25.18
C GLU A 268 15.62 -14.10 -23.67
N ARG A 269 16.55 -13.39 -23.04
CA ARG A 269 16.69 -13.35 -21.59
C ARG A 269 15.93 -12.17 -21.00
N GLU A 270 15.58 -12.28 -19.73
CA GLU A 270 15.02 -11.16 -18.98
C GLU A 270 15.87 -9.89 -19.10
N GLY A 271 15.20 -8.74 -19.06
CA GLY A 271 15.84 -7.42 -19.14
C GLY A 271 16.19 -6.96 -20.57
N ASN A 272 16.05 -7.81 -21.58
CA ASN A 272 16.28 -7.42 -22.96
C ASN A 272 15.05 -6.74 -23.57
N LEU A 273 15.28 -5.66 -24.32
CA LEU A 273 14.29 -5.03 -25.19
C LEU A 273 14.55 -5.49 -26.63
N VAL A 274 13.59 -6.22 -27.20
CA VAL A 274 13.71 -6.76 -28.57
C VAL A 274 12.88 -5.92 -29.52
N GLY A 275 13.53 -5.35 -30.54
CA GLY A 275 12.87 -4.62 -31.62
C GLY A 275 12.66 -5.47 -32.87
N ILE A 276 11.43 -5.58 -33.37
CA ILE A 276 11.10 -6.26 -34.62
C ILE A 276 10.99 -5.23 -35.74
N MET A 277 11.90 -5.30 -36.75
CA MET A 277 11.93 -4.37 -37.87
C MET A 277 11.65 -5.09 -39.19
N GLY A 278 11.12 -4.36 -40.17
CA GLY A 278 10.83 -4.88 -41.49
C GLY A 278 9.81 -4.00 -42.25
N GLY A 279 9.72 -4.20 -43.55
CA GLY A 279 8.81 -3.46 -44.43
C GLY A 279 7.31 -3.68 -44.08
N SER A 280 6.42 -2.89 -44.68
CA SER A 280 4.98 -3.12 -44.56
C SER A 280 4.61 -4.50 -45.13
N GLY A 281 3.75 -5.22 -44.47
CA GLY A 281 3.33 -6.59 -44.91
C GLY A 281 4.31 -7.72 -44.61
N SER A 282 5.44 -7.47 -43.93
CA SER A 282 6.42 -8.53 -43.60
C SER A 282 6.06 -9.44 -42.43
N GLY A 283 4.83 -9.40 -41.93
CA GLY A 283 4.34 -10.30 -40.89
C GLY A 283 4.65 -9.90 -39.44
N LYS A 284 5.18 -8.66 -39.17
CA LYS A 284 5.55 -8.22 -37.80
C LYS A 284 4.40 -8.27 -36.80
N SER A 285 3.22 -7.79 -37.17
CA SER A 285 2.05 -7.82 -36.31
C SER A 285 1.58 -9.26 -36.08
N THR A 286 1.58 -10.08 -37.15
CA THR A 286 1.25 -11.51 -37.04
C THR A 286 2.23 -12.23 -36.10
N LEU A 287 3.53 -11.93 -36.19
CA LEU A 287 4.53 -12.48 -35.29
C LEU A 287 4.25 -12.11 -33.83
N LEU A 288 3.96 -10.84 -33.54
CA LEU A 288 3.63 -10.40 -32.19
C LEU A 288 2.37 -11.06 -31.67
N ASP A 289 1.34 -11.20 -32.51
CA ASP A 289 0.06 -11.82 -32.14
C ASP A 289 0.20 -13.34 -31.87
N VAL A 290 1.12 -14.02 -32.59
CA VAL A 290 1.46 -15.41 -32.30
C VAL A 290 2.27 -15.52 -31.00
N LEU A 291 3.27 -14.67 -30.80
CA LEU A 291 4.12 -14.70 -29.60
C LEU A 291 3.36 -14.36 -28.30
N ASN A 292 2.34 -13.50 -28.36
CA ASN A 292 1.52 -13.17 -27.22
C ASN A 292 0.29 -14.08 -27.04
N GLY A 293 0.11 -15.06 -27.94
CA GLY A 293 -1.00 -16.04 -27.88
C GLY A 293 -2.37 -15.49 -28.31
N THR A 294 -2.43 -14.32 -28.95
CA THR A 294 -3.69 -13.73 -29.47
C THR A 294 -4.22 -14.57 -30.63
N ILE A 295 -3.34 -15.08 -31.48
CA ILE A 295 -3.66 -16.05 -32.56
C ILE A 295 -2.89 -17.33 -32.36
N LYS A 296 -3.52 -18.45 -32.73
CA LYS A 296 -2.97 -19.80 -32.59
C LYS A 296 -2.72 -20.41 -33.97
#